data_af643bf0dab21b491dfe329b2c4f3497
#
_entry.id   af643bf0dab21b491dfe329b2c4f3497
#
_cell.length_a   1.000
_cell.length_b   1.000
_cell.length_c   1.000
_cell.angle_alpha   90.00
_cell.angle_beta   90.00
_cell.angle_gamma   90.00
#
_symmetry.space_group_name_H-M   'P 1'
#
loop_
_entity.id
_entity.type
_entity.pdbx_description
1 polymer ?
#
loop_
_entity_poly.entity_id
_entity_poly.type
_entity_poly.pdbx_seq_one_letter_code
_entity_poly.pdbx_strand_id
1 'polypeptide(L)'
;MSTAPPLATAWLVGGFGDACPFPTGSARCRVAAVSGPVHSCQRNRQQTASHQGRVQQGFRAMQVIGLCRFSYPAVGGFQVEHDSIEERIAYLYAEERMEERFHLMETVALPCLREQTDPDFTLVTLVGDSLPDRYRNRLEALVADMPQVQIVAAAPGRHRDVMKQVLNDARRNPDAPCLQFRHDDDDAVSVDFVERLRQTVRDCSGLIANHQTVAIDFCQGYVARLGDNGIHAALGHHPYFVAALGMYVAPGCRQTIMNFAHHRLARFMPTITLPDAPMFVRTLNGHNDSRQKGAKEPDLQRLDAAGLAEFDARFAIRR
;
A
#
# COMPACT_ATOMS: atom_id res chain seq x y z
N MET A 1 -16.95 -31.40 44.37
CA MET A 1 -17.39 -32.63 43.68
C MET A 1 -17.27 -32.36 42.18
N SER A 2 -16.50 -33.19 41.62
CA SER A 2 -16.31 -33.56 40.21
C SER A 2 -15.70 -32.56 39.27
N THR A 3 -14.41 -32.70 39.12
CA THR A 3 -13.51 -32.17 38.10
C THR A 3 -13.56 -33.07 36.86
N ALA A 4 -13.67 -32.48 35.68
CA ALA A 4 -13.34 -33.13 34.41
C ALA A 4 -12.17 -32.43 33.73
N PRO A 5 -11.18 -33.16 33.19
CA PRO A 5 -9.98 -32.58 32.56
C PRO A 5 -10.25 -32.28 31.06
N PRO A 6 -9.41 -31.44 30.43
CA PRO A 6 -9.52 -31.10 29.01
C PRO A 6 -8.93 -32.18 28.11
N LEU A 7 -9.60 -32.42 26.99
CA LEU A 7 -9.18 -33.33 25.91
C LEU A 7 -7.97 -32.74 25.15
N ALA A 8 -6.89 -33.47 25.15
CA ALA A 8 -5.72 -33.29 24.31
C ALA A 8 -6.01 -33.82 22.89
N THR A 9 -5.96 -33.00 21.88
CA THR A 9 -6.01 -33.42 20.48
C THR A 9 -4.60 -33.69 19.98
N ALA A 10 -4.29 -34.95 19.80
CA ALA A 10 -3.03 -35.42 19.20
C ALA A 10 -3.12 -35.29 17.68
N TRP A 11 -2.15 -34.61 17.07
CA TRP A 11 -1.93 -34.61 15.62
C TRP A 11 -1.05 -35.83 15.26
N LEU A 12 -1.62 -36.74 14.47
CA LEU A 12 -0.94 -37.86 13.84
C LEU A 12 -0.05 -37.35 12.68
N VAL A 13 1.23 -37.53 12.81
CA VAL A 13 2.21 -37.43 11.74
C VAL A 13 2.13 -38.71 10.91
N GLY A 14 1.52 -38.63 9.74
CA GLY A 14 1.53 -39.69 8.73
C GLY A 14 2.71 -39.50 7.79
N GLY A 15 3.70 -40.37 7.87
CA GLY A 15 4.78 -40.47 6.91
C GLY A 15 4.24 -41.03 5.58
N PHE A 16 4.61 -40.41 4.47
CA PHE A 16 4.50 -41.00 3.12
C PHE A 16 5.93 -41.36 2.66
N GLY A 17 6.21 -42.63 2.72
CA GLY A 17 7.25 -43.26 1.93
C GLY A 17 6.62 -43.93 0.70
N ASP A 18 7.45 -44.09 -0.32
CA ASP A 18 7.42 -45.03 -1.43
C ASP A 18 7.03 -44.50 -2.82
N ALA A 19 8.09 -44.38 -3.55
CA ALA A 19 8.46 -44.81 -4.90
C ALA A 19 7.31 -45.07 -5.92
N CYS A 20 7.26 -44.24 -6.94
CA CYS A 20 6.64 -44.59 -8.22
C CYS A 20 7.70 -45.06 -9.22
N PRO A 21 7.59 -46.26 -9.82
CA PRO A 21 8.50 -46.72 -10.87
C PRO A 21 8.05 -46.16 -12.22
N PHE A 22 8.94 -45.48 -12.94
CA PHE A 22 8.76 -45.16 -14.35
C PHE A 22 9.03 -46.37 -15.25
N PRO A 23 8.17 -46.65 -16.23
CA PRO A 23 8.48 -47.66 -17.24
C PRO A 23 9.37 -47.05 -18.33
N THR A 24 10.53 -47.65 -18.57
CA THR A 24 11.38 -47.42 -19.71
C THR A 24 10.75 -48.08 -20.94
N GLY A 25 10.15 -47.29 -21.82
CA GLY A 25 9.65 -47.69 -23.13
C GLY A 25 10.10 -46.73 -24.21
N SER A 26 11.10 -47.11 -24.99
CA SER A 26 11.56 -46.38 -26.17
C SER A 26 10.57 -46.50 -27.31
N ALA A 27 9.70 -45.51 -27.51
CA ALA A 27 8.90 -45.36 -28.71
C ALA A 27 9.54 -44.31 -29.61
N ARG A 28 10.15 -44.75 -30.73
CA ARG A 28 10.60 -43.86 -31.81
C ARG A 28 9.40 -43.27 -32.51
N CYS A 29 9.13 -41.99 -32.24
CA CYS A 29 8.14 -41.24 -33.00
C CYS A 29 8.75 -40.77 -34.33
N ARG A 30 8.26 -41.28 -35.46
CA ARG A 30 8.61 -40.76 -36.78
C ARG A 30 7.88 -39.43 -36.98
N VAL A 31 8.65 -38.35 -37.05
CA VAL A 31 8.12 -37.04 -37.43
C VAL A 31 7.96 -37.03 -38.97
N ALA A 32 6.75 -37.03 -39.44
CA ALA A 32 6.44 -36.74 -40.84
C ALA A 32 6.61 -35.22 -41.08
N ALA A 33 7.53 -34.84 -41.95
CA ALA A 33 7.70 -33.47 -42.40
C ALA A 33 6.50 -33.04 -43.26
N VAL A 34 5.64 -32.18 -42.72
CA VAL A 34 4.60 -31.48 -43.48
C VAL A 34 5.17 -30.11 -43.87
N SER A 35 5.51 -29.99 -45.16
CA SER A 35 5.90 -28.72 -45.78
C SER A 35 4.65 -27.89 -46.09
N GLY A 36 4.30 -26.96 -45.20
CA GLY A 36 3.27 -25.94 -45.44
C GLY A 36 3.91 -24.53 -45.47
N PRO A 37 3.29 -23.56 -46.15
CA PRO A 37 3.91 -22.28 -46.47
C PRO A 37 4.20 -21.40 -45.24
N VAL A 38 5.42 -20.93 -45.15
CA VAL A 38 6.02 -20.18 -44.04
C VAL A 38 5.47 -18.73 -43.87
N HIS A 39 4.49 -18.30 -44.67
CA HIS A 39 4.02 -16.91 -44.71
C HIS A 39 3.00 -16.50 -43.62
N SER A 40 2.42 -17.44 -42.84
CA SER A 40 1.42 -17.09 -41.82
C SER A 40 2.02 -16.78 -40.44
N CYS A 41 3.26 -17.23 -40.15
CA CYS A 41 3.87 -17.11 -38.84
C CYS A 41 4.47 -15.71 -38.56
N GLN A 42 4.81 -14.94 -39.59
CA GLN A 42 5.39 -13.60 -39.42
C GLN A 42 4.34 -12.52 -39.11
N ARG A 43 3.11 -12.62 -39.66
CA ARG A 43 2.03 -11.66 -39.34
C ARG A 43 1.53 -11.78 -37.91
N ASN A 44 1.46 -12.98 -37.36
CA ASN A 44 1.04 -13.18 -35.97
C ASN A 44 2.09 -12.65 -34.96
N ARG A 45 3.39 -12.74 -35.26
CA ARG A 45 4.44 -12.19 -34.37
C ARG A 45 4.47 -10.65 -34.36
N GLN A 46 4.16 -9.99 -35.46
CA GLN A 46 4.10 -8.53 -35.52
C GLN A 46 2.83 -7.98 -34.86
N GLN A 47 1.68 -8.69 -34.95
CA GLN A 47 0.46 -8.29 -34.25
C GLN A 47 0.56 -8.50 -32.72
N THR A 48 1.18 -9.58 -32.27
CA THR A 48 1.41 -9.81 -30.84
C THR A 48 2.42 -8.82 -30.25
N ALA A 49 3.51 -8.49 -30.97
CA ALA A 49 4.49 -7.48 -30.53
C ALA A 49 3.89 -6.07 -30.46
N SER A 50 3.02 -5.70 -31.42
CA SER A 50 2.33 -4.39 -31.41
C SER A 50 1.22 -4.32 -30.35
N HIS A 51 0.59 -5.44 -30.02
CA HIS A 51 -0.38 -5.51 -28.93
C HIS A 51 0.30 -5.45 -27.56
N GLN A 52 1.39 -6.18 -27.37
CA GLN A 52 2.21 -6.12 -26.16
C GLN A 52 2.81 -4.73 -25.93
N GLY A 53 3.28 -4.06 -27.00
CA GLY A 53 3.80 -2.68 -26.90
C GLY A 53 2.72 -1.67 -26.50
N ARG A 54 1.49 -1.79 -27.01
CA ARG A 54 0.35 -0.93 -26.62
C ARG A 54 -0.11 -1.21 -25.18
N VAL A 55 -0.14 -2.45 -24.75
CA VAL A 55 -0.47 -2.83 -23.37
C VAL A 55 0.58 -2.29 -22.42
N GLN A 56 1.89 -2.43 -22.72
CA GLN A 56 2.97 -1.87 -21.91
C GLN A 56 2.93 -0.34 -21.83
N GLN A 57 2.58 0.34 -22.93
CA GLN A 57 2.44 1.80 -22.93
C GLN A 57 1.22 2.27 -22.12
N GLY A 58 0.12 1.53 -22.14
CA GLY A 58 -1.07 1.78 -21.32
C GLY A 58 -0.79 1.65 -19.81
N PHE A 59 0.08 0.73 -19.41
CA PHE A 59 0.46 0.58 -17.98
C PHE A 59 1.43 1.66 -17.48
N ARG A 60 2.25 2.27 -18.34
CA ARG A 60 3.08 3.43 -17.97
C ARG A 60 2.26 4.70 -17.71
N ALA A 61 1.11 4.83 -18.38
CA ALA A 61 0.21 5.98 -18.24
C ALA A 61 -0.88 5.79 -17.16
N MET A 62 -0.87 4.66 -16.44
CA MET A 62 -1.87 4.38 -15.41
C MET A 62 -1.70 5.35 -14.24
N GLN A 63 -2.76 6.11 -13.94
CA GLN A 63 -2.75 7.05 -12.82
C GLN A 63 -2.55 6.30 -11.49
N VAL A 64 -1.66 6.80 -10.64
CA VAL A 64 -1.47 6.36 -9.26
C VAL A 64 -1.98 7.46 -8.34
N ILE A 65 -2.88 7.13 -7.40
CA ILE A 65 -3.52 8.08 -6.49
C ILE A 65 -3.30 7.60 -5.06
N GLY A 66 -2.55 8.37 -4.29
CA GLY A 66 -2.44 8.20 -2.84
C GLY A 66 -3.46 9.05 -2.11
N LEU A 67 -3.94 8.57 -0.99
CA LEU A 67 -4.78 9.33 -0.07
C LEU A 67 -4.09 9.42 1.29
N CYS A 68 -3.73 10.63 1.68
CA CYS A 68 -3.24 10.96 3.01
C CYS A 68 -4.31 11.73 3.77
N ARG A 69 -4.58 11.35 5.01
CA ARG A 69 -5.47 12.06 5.89
C ARG A 69 -4.63 12.86 6.89
N PHE A 70 -4.61 14.18 6.76
CA PHE A 70 -3.88 15.06 7.68
C PHE A 70 -4.85 15.76 8.63
N SER A 71 -4.98 15.24 9.85
CA SER A 71 -5.86 15.77 10.92
C SER A 71 -7.30 16.10 10.46
N TYR A 72 -7.87 15.33 9.53
CA TYR A 72 -9.22 15.53 9.03
C TYR A 72 -10.27 15.11 10.07
N PRO A 73 -11.24 15.97 10.47
CA PRO A 73 -12.22 15.71 11.52
C PRO A 73 -13.38 14.82 11.03
N ALA A 74 -13.08 13.58 10.67
CA ALA A 74 -14.08 12.62 10.21
C ALA A 74 -14.96 12.11 11.34
N VAL A 75 -16.18 11.71 11.00
CA VAL A 75 -17.07 10.95 11.87
C VAL A 75 -16.71 9.47 11.77
N GLY A 76 -16.27 8.87 12.89
CA GLY A 76 -15.76 7.50 12.99
C GLY A 76 -14.33 7.32 12.41
N GLY A 77 -13.79 6.13 12.58
CA GLY A 77 -12.48 5.77 12.02
C GLY A 77 -11.27 6.20 12.85
N PHE A 78 -11.46 6.59 14.10
CA PHE A 78 -10.42 6.95 15.05
C PHE A 78 -10.42 6.01 16.26
N GLN A 79 -9.28 5.97 16.96
CA GLN A 79 -9.15 5.27 18.23
C GLN A 79 -9.87 6.00 19.36
N VAL A 80 -9.78 7.32 19.38
CA VAL A 80 -10.45 8.19 20.35
C VAL A 80 -11.76 8.67 19.73
N GLU A 81 -12.87 8.40 20.39
CA GLU A 81 -14.19 8.91 20.03
C GLU A 81 -14.48 10.16 20.85
N HIS A 82 -15.23 11.09 20.28
CA HIS A 82 -15.64 12.33 20.90
C HIS A 82 -17.16 12.47 20.77
N ASP A 83 -17.78 13.13 21.70
CA ASP A 83 -19.23 13.28 21.75
C ASP A 83 -19.75 14.27 20.70
N SER A 84 -18.87 15.19 20.26
CA SER A 84 -19.21 16.16 19.22
C SER A 84 -18.09 16.35 18.18
N ILE A 85 -18.43 16.98 17.07
CA ILE A 85 -17.45 17.38 16.04
C ILE A 85 -16.55 18.50 16.53
N GLU A 86 -17.08 19.41 17.33
CA GLU A 86 -16.34 20.53 17.94
C GLU A 86 -15.23 20.01 18.86
N GLU A 87 -15.55 19.04 19.72
CA GLU A 87 -14.56 18.38 20.58
C GLU A 87 -13.50 17.66 19.75
N ARG A 88 -13.90 16.98 18.67
CA ARG A 88 -12.97 16.33 17.76
C ARG A 88 -12.04 17.33 17.06
N ILE A 89 -12.58 18.43 16.59
CA ILE A 89 -11.81 19.52 15.98
C ILE A 89 -10.80 20.08 16.99
N ALA A 90 -11.26 20.38 18.22
CA ALA A 90 -10.39 20.89 19.28
C ALA A 90 -9.23 19.90 19.59
N TYR A 91 -9.53 18.60 19.64
CA TYR A 91 -8.50 17.56 19.86
C TYR A 91 -7.53 17.46 18.68
N LEU A 92 -8.05 17.41 17.45
CA LEU A 92 -7.20 17.22 16.26
C LEU A 92 -6.30 18.43 15.99
N TYR A 93 -6.76 19.65 16.33
CA TYR A 93 -6.03 20.89 16.09
C TYR A 93 -5.35 21.44 17.34
N ALA A 94 -5.28 20.64 18.43
CA ALA A 94 -4.45 20.96 19.57
C ALA A 94 -3.00 21.18 19.12
N GLU A 95 -2.36 22.24 19.63
CA GLU A 95 -1.06 22.70 19.14
C GLU A 95 0.01 21.61 19.23
N GLU A 96 0.13 20.98 20.41
CA GLU A 96 1.10 19.90 20.63
C GLU A 96 0.94 18.76 19.62
N ARG A 97 -0.31 18.33 19.37
CA ARG A 97 -0.61 17.29 18.39
C ARG A 97 -0.29 17.72 16.97
N MET A 98 -0.64 18.95 16.58
CA MET A 98 -0.35 19.47 15.26
C MET A 98 1.14 19.60 15.01
N GLU A 99 1.92 20.06 16.00
CA GLU A 99 3.38 20.14 15.86
C GLU A 99 4.00 18.76 15.66
N GLU A 100 3.57 17.74 16.42
CA GLU A 100 4.04 16.36 16.21
C GLU A 100 3.65 15.84 14.83
N ARG A 101 2.40 16.06 14.37
CA ARG A 101 1.95 15.62 13.03
C ARG A 101 2.73 16.30 11.90
N PHE A 102 2.99 17.59 12.01
CA PHE A 102 3.86 18.29 11.06
C PHE A 102 5.28 17.77 11.08
N HIS A 103 5.85 17.55 12.26
CA HIS A 103 7.20 16.99 12.38
C HIS A 103 7.30 15.63 11.69
N LEU A 104 6.37 14.71 11.93
CA LEU A 104 6.35 13.39 11.33
C LEU A 104 6.12 13.46 9.81
N MET A 105 5.20 14.30 9.36
CA MET A 105 4.98 14.50 7.93
C MET A 105 6.22 15.05 7.22
N GLU A 106 6.92 16.01 7.83
CA GLU A 106 8.10 16.66 7.28
C GLU A 106 9.33 15.75 7.27
N THR A 107 9.50 14.94 8.33
CA THR A 107 10.72 14.12 8.51
C THR A 107 10.56 12.68 8.04
N VAL A 108 9.36 12.13 8.04
CA VAL A 108 9.09 10.72 7.73
C VAL A 108 8.34 10.55 6.41
N ALA A 109 7.12 11.10 6.32
CA ALA A 109 6.22 10.77 5.22
C ALA A 109 6.63 11.44 3.90
N LEU A 110 6.78 12.77 3.87
CA LEU A 110 7.06 13.51 2.64
C LEU A 110 8.44 13.23 2.03
N PRO A 111 9.53 13.05 2.77
CA PRO A 111 10.82 12.78 2.16
C PRO A 111 10.81 11.53 1.28
N CYS A 112 10.20 10.44 1.75
CA CYS A 112 10.08 9.21 0.98
C CYS A 112 9.20 9.36 -0.27
N LEU A 113 8.19 10.21 -0.21
CA LEU A 113 7.32 10.52 -1.37
C LEU A 113 7.99 11.49 -2.35
N ARG A 114 8.83 12.39 -1.85
CA ARG A 114 9.61 13.33 -2.68
C ARG A 114 10.68 12.61 -3.50
N GLU A 115 11.30 11.58 -2.93
CA GLU A 115 12.36 10.78 -3.53
C GLU A 115 11.85 9.56 -4.32
N GLN A 116 10.55 9.49 -4.64
CA GLN A 116 10.03 8.36 -5.44
C GLN A 116 10.74 8.27 -6.80
N THR A 117 11.23 7.07 -7.14
CA THR A 117 11.87 6.77 -8.44
C THR A 117 10.90 6.94 -9.62
N ASP A 118 9.61 6.76 -9.38
CA ASP A 118 8.54 7.08 -10.33
C ASP A 118 7.71 8.26 -9.77
N PRO A 119 7.96 9.50 -10.22
CA PRO A 119 7.30 10.69 -9.70
C PRO A 119 5.89 10.93 -10.27
N ASP A 120 5.39 10.11 -11.21
CA ASP A 120 4.06 10.28 -11.81
C ASP A 120 2.98 9.66 -10.92
N PHE A 121 2.66 10.34 -9.83
CA PHE A 121 1.55 10.01 -8.95
C PHE A 121 0.87 11.29 -8.46
N THR A 122 -0.30 11.12 -7.84
CA THR A 122 -1.01 12.18 -7.13
C THR A 122 -1.19 11.75 -5.68
N LEU A 123 -0.77 12.57 -4.72
CA LEU A 123 -1.09 12.40 -3.31
C LEU A 123 -2.17 13.40 -2.93
N VAL A 124 -3.38 12.93 -2.69
CA VAL A 124 -4.45 13.76 -2.13
C VAL A 124 -4.29 13.84 -0.62
N THR A 125 -3.95 15.02 -0.12
CA THR A 125 -3.86 15.30 1.31
C THR A 125 -5.17 15.91 1.76
N LEU A 126 -5.99 15.11 2.44
CA LEU A 126 -7.31 15.50 2.93
C LEU A 126 -7.20 16.20 4.28
N VAL A 127 -7.68 17.43 4.37
CA VAL A 127 -7.77 18.25 5.58
C VAL A 127 -9.21 18.66 5.86
N GLY A 128 -9.50 19.10 7.09
CA GLY A 128 -10.79 19.74 7.39
C GLY A 128 -10.89 21.14 6.77
N ASP A 129 -12.08 21.52 6.36
CA ASP A 129 -12.38 22.91 5.94
C ASP A 129 -12.20 23.93 7.08
N SER A 130 -12.30 23.45 8.32
CA SER A 130 -12.05 24.19 9.55
C SER A 130 -10.57 24.21 10.00
N LEU A 131 -9.63 23.68 9.19
CA LEU A 131 -8.21 23.71 9.54
C LEU A 131 -7.74 25.18 9.67
N PRO A 132 -7.19 25.60 10.84
CA PRO A 132 -6.72 26.96 11.04
C PRO A 132 -5.72 27.41 9.97
N ASP A 133 -5.82 28.65 9.51
CA ASP A 133 -5.00 29.22 8.43
C ASP A 133 -3.49 29.07 8.69
N ARG A 134 -3.04 29.22 9.92
CA ARG A 134 -1.61 29.01 10.29
C ARG A 134 -1.11 27.61 9.89
N TYR A 135 -1.93 26.57 10.06
CA TYR A 135 -1.58 25.20 9.72
C TYR A 135 -1.79 24.91 8.25
N ARG A 136 -2.82 25.52 7.64
CA ARG A 136 -3.04 25.44 6.19
C ARG A 136 -1.86 26.02 5.43
N ASN A 137 -1.46 27.24 5.76
CA ASN A 137 -0.33 27.93 5.13
C ASN A 137 0.99 27.17 5.34
N ARG A 138 1.19 26.59 6.54
CA ARG A 138 2.37 25.74 6.80
C ARG A 138 2.38 24.48 5.94
N LEU A 139 1.22 23.81 5.79
CA LEU A 139 1.11 22.62 4.95
C LEU A 139 1.36 22.95 3.47
N GLU A 140 0.78 24.04 2.96
CA GLU A 140 1.02 24.52 1.60
C GLU A 140 2.49 24.84 1.36
N ALA A 141 3.14 25.54 2.28
CA ALA A 141 4.57 25.83 2.20
C ALA A 141 5.44 24.56 2.22
N LEU A 142 5.07 23.56 3.04
CA LEU A 142 5.80 22.29 3.16
C LEU A 142 5.79 21.45 1.89
N VAL A 143 4.72 21.55 1.09
CA VAL A 143 4.56 20.77 -0.14
C VAL A 143 4.68 21.61 -1.43
N ALA A 144 5.11 22.87 -1.32
CA ALA A 144 5.18 23.81 -2.45
C ALA A 144 6.09 23.31 -3.61
N ASP A 145 7.10 22.50 -3.31
CA ASP A 145 8.02 21.90 -4.26
C ASP A 145 7.56 20.53 -4.79
N MET A 146 6.39 20.04 -4.33
CA MET A 146 5.83 18.72 -4.68
C MET A 146 4.55 18.86 -5.53
N PRO A 147 4.67 18.97 -6.87
CA PRO A 147 3.50 19.08 -7.74
C PRO A 147 2.57 17.86 -7.69
N GLN A 148 3.04 16.74 -7.13
CA GLN A 148 2.25 15.53 -6.92
C GLN A 148 1.21 15.70 -5.81
N VAL A 149 1.41 16.64 -4.85
CA VAL A 149 0.54 16.80 -3.69
C VAL A 149 -0.62 17.75 -4.01
N GLN A 150 -1.83 17.29 -3.73
CA GLN A 150 -3.06 18.07 -3.85
C GLN A 150 -3.73 18.16 -2.48
N ILE A 151 -3.75 19.35 -1.88
CA ILE A 151 -4.48 19.59 -0.63
C ILE A 151 -5.96 19.76 -0.95
N VAL A 152 -6.79 18.92 -0.33
CA VAL A 152 -8.25 18.96 -0.47
C VAL A 152 -8.87 19.22 0.90
N ALA A 153 -9.63 20.31 1.02
CA ALA A 153 -10.39 20.62 2.22
C ALA A 153 -11.83 20.08 2.09
N ALA A 154 -12.32 19.43 3.13
CA ALA A 154 -13.70 18.95 3.18
C ALA A 154 -14.34 19.17 4.55
N ALA A 155 -15.64 19.40 4.57
CA ALA A 155 -16.42 19.47 5.78
C ALA A 155 -16.39 18.11 6.53
N PRO A 156 -16.55 18.11 7.86
CA PRO A 156 -16.66 16.87 8.63
C PRO A 156 -17.75 15.96 8.10
N GLY A 157 -17.41 14.70 7.87
CA GLY A 157 -18.34 13.72 7.34
C GLY A 157 -17.95 12.29 7.72
N ARG A 158 -18.79 11.33 7.34
CA ARG A 158 -18.47 9.91 7.58
C ARG A 158 -17.15 9.56 6.92
N HIS A 159 -16.18 9.14 7.73
CA HIS A 159 -14.80 8.85 7.33
C HIS A 159 -14.66 8.19 5.95
N ARG A 160 -15.31 7.04 5.75
CA ARG A 160 -15.17 6.29 4.49
C ARG A 160 -15.86 6.97 3.30
N ASP A 161 -16.98 7.66 3.54
CA ASP A 161 -17.77 8.22 2.46
C ASP A 161 -17.06 9.42 1.83
N VAL A 162 -16.53 10.33 2.67
CA VAL A 162 -15.73 11.46 2.20
C VAL A 162 -14.47 10.98 1.46
N MET A 163 -13.75 10.00 2.02
CA MET A 163 -12.52 9.51 1.39
C MET A 163 -12.76 8.78 0.06
N LYS A 164 -13.87 8.05 -0.07
CA LYS A 164 -14.27 7.44 -1.36
C LYS A 164 -14.58 8.51 -2.40
N GLN A 165 -15.29 9.55 -1.99
CA GLN A 165 -15.61 10.68 -2.88
C GLN A 165 -14.32 11.35 -3.37
N VAL A 166 -13.44 11.74 -2.45
CA VAL A 166 -12.16 12.41 -2.75
C VAL A 166 -11.29 11.57 -3.70
N LEU A 167 -11.18 10.26 -3.48
CA LEU A 167 -10.44 9.37 -4.38
C LEU A 167 -11.05 9.28 -5.78
N ASN A 168 -12.39 9.23 -5.88
CA ASN A 168 -13.06 9.22 -7.18
C ASN A 168 -12.93 10.54 -7.92
N ASP A 169 -12.98 11.66 -7.21
CA ASP A 169 -12.85 13.02 -7.79
C ASP A 169 -11.41 13.30 -8.27
N ALA A 170 -10.41 12.66 -7.62
CA ALA A 170 -9.01 12.75 -8.03
C ALA A 170 -8.68 11.94 -9.31
N ARG A 171 -9.59 11.11 -9.81
CA ARG A 171 -9.39 10.37 -11.06
C ARG A 171 -9.48 11.31 -12.26
N ARG A 172 -8.38 11.45 -13.00
CA ARG A 172 -8.32 12.25 -14.25
C ARG A 172 -9.27 11.70 -15.32
N ASN A 173 -9.41 10.40 -15.39
CA ASN A 173 -10.32 9.72 -16.31
C ASN A 173 -10.94 8.49 -15.60
N PRO A 174 -12.23 8.53 -15.23
CA PRO A 174 -12.92 7.40 -14.60
C PRO A 174 -13.01 6.15 -15.47
N ASP A 175 -12.94 6.31 -16.79
CA ASP A 175 -12.99 5.21 -17.77
C ASP A 175 -11.61 4.61 -18.07
N ALA A 176 -10.55 5.12 -17.44
CA ALA A 176 -9.23 4.53 -17.45
C ALA A 176 -8.95 3.77 -16.14
N PRO A 177 -8.07 2.75 -16.16
CA PRO A 177 -7.66 2.08 -14.95
C PRO A 177 -6.80 3.01 -14.08
N CYS A 178 -6.81 2.79 -12.75
CA CYS A 178 -5.91 3.48 -11.85
C CYS A 178 -5.40 2.55 -10.74
N LEU A 179 -4.32 2.98 -10.10
CA LEU A 179 -3.82 2.43 -8.85
C LEU A 179 -4.17 3.37 -7.72
N GLN A 180 -4.56 2.82 -6.59
CA GLN A 180 -4.86 3.59 -5.38
C GLN A 180 -4.08 3.04 -4.20
N PHE A 181 -3.60 3.91 -3.32
CA PHE A 181 -2.99 3.53 -2.05
C PHE A 181 -3.41 4.49 -0.93
N ARG A 182 -3.25 4.04 0.30
CA ARG A 182 -3.39 4.87 1.49
C ARG A 182 -2.02 5.17 2.06
N HIS A 183 -1.89 6.37 2.59
CA HIS A 183 -0.67 6.80 3.25
C HIS A 183 -1.03 7.57 4.51
N ASP A 184 -0.51 7.16 5.64
CA ASP A 184 -0.69 7.91 6.89
C ASP A 184 0.45 8.93 7.01
N ASP A 185 0.16 10.09 7.60
CA ASP A 185 1.08 11.23 7.67
C ASP A 185 2.26 11.03 8.64
N ASP A 186 2.33 9.86 9.29
CA ASP A 186 3.38 9.42 10.18
C ASP A 186 4.11 8.15 9.72
N ASP A 187 3.74 7.58 8.58
CA ASP A 187 4.36 6.39 8.01
C ASP A 187 5.25 6.74 6.80
N ALA A 188 6.13 5.84 6.40
CA ALA A 188 6.95 6.00 5.20
C ALA A 188 6.78 4.79 4.27
N VAL A 189 6.91 5.02 2.96
CA VAL A 189 7.05 3.98 1.94
C VAL A 189 8.45 4.02 1.34
N SER A 190 8.92 2.89 0.78
CA SER A 190 10.20 2.87 0.09
C SER A 190 10.20 3.83 -1.11
N VAL A 191 11.38 4.33 -1.46
CA VAL A 191 11.53 5.29 -2.58
C VAL A 191 11.18 4.71 -3.95
N ASP A 192 11.07 3.40 -4.06
CA ASP A 192 10.63 2.67 -5.27
C ASP A 192 9.16 2.20 -5.22
N PHE A 193 8.37 2.63 -4.24
CA PHE A 193 7.02 2.13 -4.01
C PHE A 193 6.07 2.32 -5.20
N VAL A 194 6.02 3.53 -5.79
CA VAL A 194 5.14 3.82 -6.94
C VAL A 194 5.57 3.01 -8.16
N GLU A 195 6.87 2.91 -8.42
CA GLU A 195 7.42 2.09 -9.49
C GLU A 195 7.05 0.61 -9.31
N ARG A 196 7.21 0.08 -8.09
CA ARG A 196 6.88 -1.30 -7.73
C ARG A 196 5.38 -1.61 -7.87
N LEU A 197 4.49 -0.67 -7.51
CA LEU A 197 3.06 -0.82 -7.76
C LEU A 197 2.77 -1.02 -9.25
N ARG A 198 3.34 -0.18 -10.11
CA ARG A 198 3.15 -0.30 -11.57
C ARG A 198 3.80 -1.55 -12.15
N GLN A 199 4.97 -1.93 -11.65
CA GLN A 199 5.64 -3.15 -12.08
C GLN A 199 4.80 -4.38 -11.75
N THR A 200 4.26 -4.47 -10.53
CA THR A 200 3.38 -5.58 -10.13
C THR A 200 2.17 -5.72 -11.04
N VAL A 201 1.55 -4.60 -11.45
CA VAL A 201 0.43 -4.63 -12.40
C VAL A 201 0.86 -5.17 -13.76
N ARG A 202 2.02 -4.79 -14.25
CA ARG A 202 2.57 -5.30 -15.53
C ARG A 202 2.81 -6.80 -15.47
N ASP A 203 3.48 -7.24 -14.42
CA ASP A 203 3.88 -8.65 -14.24
C ASP A 203 2.68 -9.57 -14.03
N CYS A 204 1.63 -9.06 -13.39
CA CYS A 204 0.39 -9.78 -13.12
C CYS A 204 -0.78 -9.40 -14.07
N SER A 205 -0.47 -8.88 -15.26
CA SER A 205 -1.47 -8.35 -16.21
C SER A 205 -2.56 -9.35 -16.56
N GLY A 206 -2.25 -10.64 -16.66
CA GLY A 206 -3.22 -11.70 -16.92
C GLY A 206 -4.26 -11.88 -15.82
N LEU A 207 -3.86 -11.76 -14.55
CA LEU A 207 -4.78 -11.76 -13.41
C LEU A 207 -5.62 -10.48 -13.41
N ILE A 208 -4.96 -9.34 -13.55
CA ILE A 208 -5.58 -8.01 -13.46
C ILE A 208 -6.65 -7.79 -14.53
N ALA A 209 -6.43 -8.28 -15.77
CA ALA A 209 -7.37 -8.14 -16.88
C ALA A 209 -8.75 -8.78 -16.61
N ASN A 210 -8.83 -9.71 -15.68
CA ASN A 210 -10.05 -10.47 -15.39
C ASN A 210 -10.82 -9.97 -14.16
N HIS A 211 -10.33 -8.91 -13.49
CA HIS A 211 -10.92 -8.44 -12.22
C HIS A 211 -11.11 -6.93 -12.20
N GLN A 212 -12.20 -6.48 -11.58
CA GLN A 212 -12.48 -5.06 -11.40
C GLN A 212 -11.55 -4.40 -10.37
N THR A 213 -11.13 -5.16 -9.37
CA THR A 213 -10.19 -4.71 -8.33
C THR A 213 -9.24 -5.84 -7.99
N VAL A 214 -7.97 -5.50 -7.73
CA VAL A 214 -6.94 -6.42 -7.26
C VAL A 214 -6.11 -5.70 -6.19
N ALA A 215 -5.97 -6.31 -5.03
CA ALA A 215 -5.10 -5.78 -3.99
C ALA A 215 -3.62 -6.12 -4.28
N ILE A 216 -2.74 -5.18 -3.97
CA ILE A 216 -1.28 -5.34 -4.03
C ILE A 216 -0.76 -5.08 -2.63
N ASP A 217 -0.20 -6.11 -2.02
CA ASP A 217 0.18 -6.13 -0.61
C ASP A 217 1.70 -6.35 -0.49
N PHE A 218 2.44 -5.29 -0.23
CA PHE A 218 3.84 -5.38 0.14
C PHE A 218 3.92 -5.62 1.64
N CYS A 219 4.06 -6.89 2.01
CA CYS A 219 3.84 -7.32 3.38
C CYS A 219 5.10 -7.29 4.27
N GLN A 220 6.26 -6.91 3.75
CA GLN A 220 7.48 -6.77 4.53
C GLN A 220 7.80 -5.29 4.78
N GLY A 221 8.14 -4.96 6.04
CA GLY A 221 8.49 -3.60 6.42
C GLY A 221 8.93 -3.50 7.87
N TYR A 222 9.24 -2.30 8.28
CA TYR A 222 9.68 -1.99 9.64
C TYR A 222 8.54 -1.41 10.48
N VAL A 223 8.50 -1.81 11.74
CA VAL A 223 7.89 -1.05 12.81
C VAL A 223 9.03 -0.35 13.54
N ALA A 224 8.99 0.97 13.66
CA ALA A 224 10.13 1.75 14.14
C ALA A 224 9.73 2.86 15.10
N ARG A 225 10.65 3.15 16.03
CA ARG A 225 10.66 4.37 16.86
C ARG A 225 11.87 5.19 16.47
N LEU A 226 11.60 6.42 16.04
CA LEU A 226 12.60 7.40 15.65
C LEU A 226 12.85 8.34 16.84
N GLY A 227 14.10 8.68 17.11
CA GLY A 227 14.44 9.59 18.20
C GLY A 227 15.92 9.92 18.25
N ASP A 228 16.30 10.82 19.18
CA ASP A 228 17.67 11.32 19.34
C ASP A 228 18.70 10.22 19.58
N ASN A 229 18.28 9.09 20.14
CA ASN A 229 19.14 7.94 20.41
C ASN A 229 19.30 6.99 19.21
N GLY A 230 18.80 7.40 18.03
CA GLY A 230 18.83 6.63 16.79
C GLY A 230 17.52 5.93 16.44
N ILE A 231 17.56 5.04 15.46
CA ILE A 231 16.41 4.27 15.01
C ILE A 231 16.36 2.93 15.74
N HIS A 232 15.25 2.68 16.44
CA HIS A 232 14.93 1.38 16.99
C HIS A 232 13.84 0.76 16.13
N ALA A 233 14.11 -0.36 15.49
CA ALA A 233 13.21 -0.96 14.52
C ALA A 233 13.15 -2.48 14.63
N ALA A 234 12.04 -3.04 14.20
CA ALA A 234 11.86 -4.46 13.98
C ALA A 234 11.39 -4.68 12.54
N LEU A 235 12.18 -5.41 11.75
CA LEU A 235 11.74 -5.88 10.44
C LEU A 235 10.77 -7.04 10.64
N GLY A 236 9.63 -7.00 9.95
CA GLY A 236 8.59 -7.99 10.10
C GLY A 236 7.77 -8.23 8.84
N HIS A 237 6.98 -9.31 8.92
CA HIS A 237 6.01 -9.69 7.89
C HIS A 237 4.62 -9.30 8.39
N HIS A 238 4.00 -8.31 7.76
CA HIS A 238 2.73 -7.72 8.17
C HIS A 238 1.74 -7.68 6.98
N PRO A 239 1.08 -8.82 6.67
CA PRO A 239 0.14 -8.87 5.55
C PRO A 239 -1.02 -7.88 5.72
N TYR A 240 -1.40 -7.27 4.61
CA TYR A 240 -2.49 -6.28 4.56
C TYR A 240 -2.29 -5.07 5.46
N PHE A 241 -1.06 -4.70 5.70
CA PHE A 241 -0.75 -3.50 6.45
C PHE A 241 -0.97 -2.25 5.59
N VAL A 242 -1.56 -1.20 6.17
CA VAL A 242 -2.01 -0.03 5.40
C VAL A 242 -0.85 0.71 4.72
N ALA A 243 0.31 0.78 5.38
CA ALA A 243 1.42 1.63 4.96
C ALA A 243 1.93 1.34 3.53
N ALA A 244 1.91 0.08 3.07
CA ALA A 244 2.33 -0.22 1.69
C ALA A 244 1.30 -1.12 0.97
N LEU A 245 0.03 -0.80 1.14
CA LEU A 245 -1.09 -1.49 0.52
C LEU A 245 -1.64 -0.68 -0.64
N GLY A 246 -1.59 -1.27 -1.84
CA GLY A 246 -2.18 -0.71 -3.05
C GLY A 246 -3.40 -1.49 -3.53
N MET A 247 -4.14 -0.89 -4.45
CA MET A 247 -5.27 -1.52 -5.13
C MET A 247 -5.35 -1.06 -6.58
N TYR A 248 -5.38 -2.02 -7.50
CA TYR A 248 -5.78 -1.78 -8.88
C TYR A 248 -7.30 -1.61 -8.96
N VAL A 249 -7.72 -0.65 -9.77
CA VAL A 249 -9.13 -0.35 -10.08
C VAL A 249 -9.31 -0.31 -11.59
N ALA A 250 -10.19 -1.16 -12.11
CA ALA A 250 -10.47 -1.28 -13.54
C ALA A 250 -11.19 -0.04 -14.10
N PRO A 251 -11.17 0.15 -15.43
CA PRO A 251 -11.96 1.17 -16.12
C PRO A 251 -13.44 1.15 -15.72
N GLY A 252 -14.04 2.30 -15.49
CA GLY A 252 -15.45 2.44 -15.12
C GLY A 252 -15.83 1.95 -13.70
N CYS A 253 -14.93 1.24 -13.00
CA CYS A 253 -15.19 0.80 -11.64
C CYS A 253 -15.13 1.99 -10.66
N ARG A 254 -16.16 2.15 -9.83
CA ARG A 254 -16.25 3.22 -8.84
C ARG A 254 -15.82 2.81 -7.42
N GLN A 255 -15.41 1.57 -7.25
CA GLN A 255 -14.86 1.13 -5.99
C GLN A 255 -13.49 1.78 -5.75
N THR A 256 -13.21 2.04 -4.49
CA THR A 256 -11.94 2.61 -4.03
C THR A 256 -11.34 1.75 -2.95
N ILE A 257 -10.07 1.90 -2.66
CA ILE A 257 -9.40 1.22 -1.55
C ILE A 257 -10.10 1.47 -0.20
N MET A 258 -10.89 2.56 -0.08
CA MET A 258 -11.66 2.91 1.11
C MET A 258 -12.99 2.15 1.26
N ASN A 259 -13.42 1.40 0.24
CA ASN A 259 -14.61 0.55 0.35
C ASN A 259 -14.38 -0.65 1.27
N PHE A 260 -13.14 -1.03 1.47
CA PHE A 260 -12.77 -2.29 2.12
C PHE A 260 -11.99 -2.05 3.41
N ALA A 261 -12.21 -2.92 4.40
CA ALA A 261 -11.28 -3.00 5.53
C ALA A 261 -10.02 -3.74 5.06
N HIS A 262 -8.84 -3.12 5.25
CA HIS A 262 -7.58 -3.63 4.72
C HIS A 262 -7.32 -5.11 5.06
N HIS A 263 -7.54 -5.52 6.32
CA HIS A 263 -7.37 -6.90 6.78
C HIS A 263 -8.39 -7.91 6.21
N ARG A 264 -9.35 -7.46 5.39
CA ARG A 264 -10.39 -8.29 4.77
C ARG A 264 -10.35 -8.28 3.25
N LEU A 265 -9.38 -7.62 2.63
CA LEU A 265 -9.32 -7.46 1.16
C LEU A 265 -9.39 -8.79 0.42
N ALA A 266 -8.68 -9.82 0.89
CA ALA A 266 -8.71 -11.16 0.30
C ALA A 266 -10.09 -11.85 0.28
N ARG A 267 -11.09 -11.30 0.99
CA ARG A 267 -12.48 -11.78 0.94
C ARG A 267 -13.26 -11.21 -0.25
N PHE A 268 -12.77 -10.12 -0.84
CA PHE A 268 -13.51 -9.33 -1.82
C PHE A 268 -12.83 -9.32 -3.19
N MET A 269 -11.51 -9.53 -3.25
CA MET A 269 -10.73 -9.45 -4.48
C MET A 269 -9.48 -10.32 -4.41
N PRO A 270 -8.91 -10.72 -5.55
CA PRO A 270 -7.58 -11.31 -5.58
C PRO A 270 -6.55 -10.39 -4.96
N THR A 271 -5.56 -10.97 -4.30
CA THR A 271 -4.47 -10.25 -3.68
C THR A 271 -3.13 -10.80 -4.16
N ILE A 272 -2.25 -9.90 -4.57
CA ILE A 272 -0.86 -10.18 -4.90
C ILE A 272 -0.04 -9.75 -3.68
N THR A 273 0.52 -10.71 -2.96
CA THR A 273 1.34 -10.46 -1.76
C THR A 273 2.81 -10.65 -2.08
N LEU A 274 3.62 -9.63 -1.81
CA LEU A 274 5.05 -9.55 -2.15
C LEU A 274 5.90 -9.37 -0.88
N PRO A 275 6.66 -10.39 -0.48
CA PRO A 275 7.49 -10.36 0.73
C PRO A 275 8.99 -10.12 0.45
N ASP A 276 9.36 -9.73 -0.76
CA ASP A 276 10.74 -9.75 -1.26
C ASP A 276 11.61 -8.60 -0.75
N ALA A 277 11.01 -7.51 -0.25
CA ALA A 277 11.76 -6.36 0.24
C ALA A 277 10.97 -5.54 1.27
N PRO A 278 11.66 -4.83 2.19
CA PRO A 278 11.00 -3.86 3.07
C PRO A 278 10.45 -2.69 2.26
N MET A 279 9.12 -2.49 2.31
CA MET A 279 8.43 -1.49 1.50
C MET A 279 7.80 -0.37 2.32
N PHE A 280 7.81 -0.47 3.64
CA PHE A 280 7.26 0.54 4.53
C PHE A 280 7.99 0.64 5.85
N VAL A 281 7.85 1.79 6.48
CA VAL A 281 8.16 2.02 7.88
C VAL A 281 6.90 2.53 8.57
N ARG A 282 6.41 1.78 9.54
CA ARG A 282 5.40 2.28 10.47
C ARG A 282 6.07 2.88 11.68
N THR A 283 5.78 4.14 11.95
CA THR A 283 6.30 4.80 13.15
C THR A 283 5.42 4.54 14.37
N LEU A 284 6.06 4.36 15.50
CA LEU A 284 5.43 4.37 16.81
C LEU A 284 5.66 5.73 17.48
N ASN A 285 4.59 6.49 17.62
CA ASN A 285 4.59 7.82 18.22
C ASN A 285 3.47 7.94 19.27
N GLY A 286 3.42 9.07 19.99
CA GLY A 286 2.47 9.30 21.08
C GLY A 286 1.02 9.47 20.64
N HIS A 287 0.78 9.83 19.38
CA HIS A 287 -0.52 10.19 18.82
C HIS A 287 -0.96 9.35 17.63
N ASN A 288 -0.52 8.08 17.57
CA ASN A 288 -1.01 7.17 16.53
C ASN A 288 -2.54 7.02 16.58
N ASP A 289 -3.22 7.29 15.49
CA ASP A 289 -4.69 7.18 15.36
C ASP A 289 -5.19 5.72 15.29
N SER A 290 -4.30 4.76 15.07
CA SER A 290 -4.64 3.34 14.95
C SER A 290 -4.79 2.67 16.31
N ARG A 291 -5.80 1.77 16.45
CA ARG A 291 -6.00 0.99 17.68
C ARG A 291 -4.79 0.11 17.97
N GLN A 292 -4.13 0.39 19.10
CA GLN A 292 -3.00 -0.40 19.61
C GLN A 292 -3.40 -1.28 20.81
N LYS A 293 -4.67 -1.18 21.28
CA LYS A 293 -5.14 -1.92 22.47
C LYS A 293 -5.00 -3.43 22.25
N GLY A 294 -4.14 -4.06 23.05
CA GLY A 294 -3.94 -5.51 23.07
C GLY A 294 -2.93 -6.06 22.04
N ALA A 295 -2.36 -5.24 21.18
CA ALA A 295 -1.21 -5.64 20.37
C ALA A 295 0.05 -5.63 21.23
N LYS A 296 0.80 -6.74 21.22
CA LYS A 296 2.14 -6.78 21.85
C LYS A 296 3.05 -5.87 21.02
N GLU A 297 3.65 -4.88 21.67
CA GLU A 297 4.66 -4.06 21.01
C GLU A 297 5.81 -4.96 20.53
N PRO A 298 6.27 -4.81 19.27
CA PRO A 298 7.40 -5.60 18.80
C PRO A 298 8.68 -5.25 19.59
N ASP A 299 9.57 -6.22 19.72
CA ASP A 299 10.88 -5.99 20.31
C ASP A 299 11.75 -5.20 19.34
N LEU A 300 11.80 -3.87 19.56
CA LEU A 300 12.55 -2.95 18.71
C LEU A 300 14.04 -3.01 19.08
N GLN A 301 14.87 -3.31 18.11
CA GLN A 301 16.32 -3.27 18.26
C GLN A 301 16.90 -2.01 17.65
N ARG A 302 17.90 -1.41 18.29
CA ARG A 302 18.63 -0.30 17.70
C ARG A 302 19.33 -0.80 16.44
N LEU A 303 19.11 -0.12 15.30
CA LEU A 303 19.82 -0.45 14.08
C LEU A 303 21.31 -0.14 14.25
N ASP A 304 22.14 -1.12 13.91
CA ASP A 304 23.57 -0.93 13.77
C ASP A 304 23.94 -0.21 12.47
N ALA A 305 25.22 0.02 12.22
CA ALA A 305 25.67 0.76 11.04
C ALA A 305 25.25 0.09 9.71
N ALA A 306 25.23 -1.24 9.65
CA ALA A 306 24.83 -1.98 8.47
C ALA A 306 23.29 -1.90 8.26
N GLY A 307 22.52 -2.11 9.33
CA GLY A 307 21.07 -1.98 9.31
C GLY A 307 20.61 -0.55 8.97
N LEU A 308 21.31 0.47 9.46
CA LEU A 308 21.06 1.87 9.09
C LEU A 308 21.35 2.13 7.60
N ALA A 309 22.44 1.59 7.06
CA ALA A 309 22.78 1.77 5.64
C ALA A 309 21.72 1.12 4.74
N GLU A 310 21.23 -0.06 5.10
CA GLU A 310 20.14 -0.74 4.38
C GLU A 310 18.82 0.02 4.49
N PHE A 311 18.49 0.51 5.68
CA PHE A 311 17.31 1.33 5.95
C PHE A 311 17.33 2.63 5.14
N ASP A 312 18.45 3.37 5.17
CA ASP A 312 18.62 4.64 4.46
C ASP A 312 18.64 4.48 2.93
N ALA A 313 19.08 3.34 2.43
CA ALA A 313 19.03 3.03 1.00
C ALA A 313 17.58 2.89 0.48
N ARG A 314 16.62 2.60 1.36
CA ARG A 314 15.22 2.39 0.99
C ARG A 314 14.30 3.52 1.40
N PHE A 315 14.62 4.20 2.50
CA PHE A 315 13.73 5.19 3.09
C PHE A 315 14.47 6.52 3.28
N ALA A 316 13.99 7.55 2.64
CA ALA A 316 14.58 8.90 2.70
C ALA A 316 14.14 9.66 3.99
N ILE A 317 14.01 8.96 5.12
CA ILE A 317 13.60 9.55 6.40
C ILE A 317 14.68 10.52 6.89
N ARG A 318 14.28 11.74 7.24
CA ARG A 318 15.15 12.76 7.82
C ARG A 318 15.23 12.55 9.34
N ARG A 319 16.45 12.70 9.88
CA ARG A 319 16.76 12.58 11.31
C ARG A 319 17.11 13.93 11.87
#